data_39278ee840ed4933a7db3ce84a5134c3
#
_entry.id   39278ee840ed4933a7db3ce84a5134c3
#
_cell.length_a   1.000
_cell.length_b   1.000
_cell.length_c   1.000
_cell.angle_alpha   90.00
_cell.angle_beta   90.00
_cell.angle_gamma   90.00
#
_symmetry.space_group_name_H-M   'P 1'
#
loop_
_entity.id
_entity.type
_entity.pdbx_description
1 polymer ?
#
loop_
_entity_poly.entity_id
_entity_poly.type
_entity_poly.pdbx_seq_one_letter_code
_entity_poly.pdbx_strand_id
1 'polypeptide(L)'
;MITGATGFLGRNLCEYLSSHGYQLRALVRATSNTAMLEDYEVELVQGDVLDPASVRAAVKGCDYVVHAAAYFRLWGPPEPFQNTNVEGTRNVLTAARAEGVQRFIHISTIIVVGPQKAGVVITEQTPRQPYPSDNYAKSKSEGECLVGSFNDQGLPTIILRLGALYGPYGHYAFNRLFFEEFLHNWRVEVHHGRHIIFPCYVVDAAKAIEAALKRGHVGEIYNISDQSISHRTANSIISRLAGRSNWRINVPRWLMLQFVKILELIAYFSKHEPFYPRNLEPYVFHDWIVDCSKAQKELLFTPSNFHEGARRTLDWYRSIGYNV
;
A
#
# COMPACT_ATOMS: atom_id res chain seq x y z
N MET A 1 3.53 -6.53 -17.55
CA MET A 1 3.84 -5.09 -17.39
C MET A 1 3.46 -4.64 -15.98
N ILE A 2 4.28 -3.78 -15.36
CA ILE A 2 4.06 -3.25 -14.02
C ILE A 2 4.01 -1.72 -14.11
N THR A 3 2.97 -1.08 -13.54
CA THR A 3 2.97 0.35 -13.28
C THR A 3 3.35 0.61 -11.83
N GLY A 4 4.03 1.74 -11.55
CA GLY A 4 4.50 2.05 -10.20
C GLY A 4 5.72 1.23 -9.75
N ALA A 5 6.49 0.66 -10.68
CA ALA A 5 7.67 -0.17 -10.42
C ALA A 5 8.74 0.54 -9.57
N THR A 6 8.89 1.85 -9.69
CA THR A 6 9.84 2.66 -8.91
C THR A 6 9.34 3.05 -7.51
N GLY A 7 8.10 2.66 -7.16
CA GLY A 7 7.54 2.87 -5.82
C GLY A 7 7.96 1.77 -4.83
N PHE A 8 7.56 1.95 -3.55
CA PHE A 8 7.88 1.02 -2.47
C PHE A 8 7.46 -0.43 -2.77
N LEU A 9 6.18 -0.66 -3.09
CA LEU A 9 5.70 -2.00 -3.47
C LEU A 9 6.32 -2.45 -4.79
N GLY A 10 6.38 -1.55 -5.80
CA GLY A 10 6.85 -1.89 -7.13
C GLY A 10 8.28 -2.40 -7.18
N ARG A 11 9.19 -1.79 -6.42
CA ARG A 11 10.58 -2.25 -6.30
C ARG A 11 10.66 -3.66 -5.71
N ASN A 12 10.01 -3.90 -4.57
CA ASN A 12 9.96 -5.23 -3.97
C ASN A 12 9.31 -6.27 -4.88
N LEU A 13 8.31 -5.87 -5.66
CA LEU A 13 7.67 -6.74 -6.65
C LEU A 13 8.59 -7.08 -7.81
N CYS A 14 9.33 -6.09 -8.35
CA CYS A 14 10.30 -6.34 -9.42
C CYS A 14 11.42 -7.28 -8.95
N GLU A 15 12.00 -7.04 -7.77
CA GLU A 15 12.99 -7.91 -7.13
C GLU A 15 12.46 -9.36 -6.99
N TYR A 16 11.24 -9.50 -6.47
CA TYR A 16 10.63 -10.80 -6.26
C TYR A 16 10.33 -11.52 -7.58
N LEU A 17 9.67 -10.88 -8.54
CA LEU A 17 9.26 -11.51 -9.79
C LEU A 17 10.45 -11.82 -10.72
N SER A 18 11.47 -10.96 -10.76
CA SER A 18 12.71 -11.21 -11.50
C SER A 18 13.38 -12.51 -11.01
N SER A 19 13.51 -12.68 -9.68
CA SER A 19 14.07 -13.91 -9.10
C SER A 19 13.24 -15.17 -9.33
N HIS A 20 11.97 -15.03 -9.79
CA HIS A 20 11.06 -16.13 -10.14
C HIS A 20 10.91 -16.34 -11.65
N GLY A 21 11.78 -15.75 -12.46
CA GLY A 21 11.87 -16.00 -13.90
C GLY A 21 10.83 -15.27 -14.76
N TYR A 22 10.17 -14.23 -14.24
CA TYR A 22 9.28 -13.41 -15.04
C TYR A 22 10.06 -12.39 -15.87
N GLN A 23 9.67 -12.24 -17.15
CA GLN A 23 10.11 -11.10 -17.96
C GLN A 23 9.32 -9.87 -17.55
N LEU A 24 10.01 -8.84 -17.10
CA LEU A 24 9.41 -7.65 -16.52
C LEU A 24 9.49 -6.46 -17.44
N ARG A 25 8.38 -5.73 -17.60
CA ARG A 25 8.33 -4.42 -18.24
C ARG A 25 7.71 -3.42 -17.27
N ALA A 26 8.34 -2.27 -17.09
CA ALA A 26 7.90 -1.21 -16.21
C ALA A 26 7.57 0.07 -16.99
N LEU A 27 6.36 0.62 -16.78
CA LEU A 27 6.03 1.97 -17.20
C LEU A 27 6.61 2.96 -16.19
N VAL A 28 7.55 3.79 -16.59
CA VAL A 28 8.28 4.73 -15.75
C VAL A 28 8.24 6.15 -16.31
N ARG A 29 8.04 7.14 -15.43
CA ARG A 29 8.06 8.55 -15.84
C ARG A 29 9.49 9.00 -16.11
N ALA A 30 9.67 9.99 -16.99
CA ALA A 30 10.99 10.59 -17.27
C ALA A 30 11.70 11.10 -15.99
N THR A 31 10.92 11.52 -14.99
CA THR A 31 11.42 12.04 -13.71
C THR A 31 11.65 10.95 -12.64
N SER A 32 11.34 9.68 -12.94
CA SER A 32 11.50 8.58 -11.98
C SER A 32 12.99 8.21 -11.85
N ASN A 33 13.42 7.99 -10.60
CA ASN A 33 14.71 7.34 -10.39
C ASN A 33 14.56 5.83 -10.67
N THR A 34 15.21 5.34 -11.70
CA THR A 34 15.14 3.94 -12.16
C THR A 34 16.35 3.11 -11.74
N ALA A 35 17.40 3.73 -11.18
CA ALA A 35 18.62 3.03 -10.75
C ALA A 35 18.36 1.81 -9.87
N MET A 36 17.29 1.88 -9.05
CA MET A 36 16.86 0.78 -8.20
C MET A 36 16.31 -0.45 -8.95
N LEU A 37 16.07 -0.36 -10.26
CA LEU A 37 15.55 -1.45 -11.08
C LEU A 37 16.63 -2.09 -11.97
N GLU A 38 17.84 -1.53 -12.01
CA GLU A 38 18.93 -1.98 -12.87
C GLU A 38 19.36 -3.42 -12.56
N ASP A 39 19.28 -3.83 -11.30
CA ASP A 39 19.66 -5.16 -10.84
C ASP A 39 18.64 -6.26 -11.19
N TYR A 40 17.46 -5.91 -11.71
CA TYR A 40 16.32 -6.84 -11.84
C TYR A 40 15.93 -7.18 -13.30
N GLU A 41 16.75 -6.83 -14.28
CA GLU A 41 16.49 -7.10 -15.72
C GLU A 41 15.10 -6.62 -16.18
N VAL A 42 14.70 -5.41 -15.79
CA VAL A 42 13.39 -4.83 -16.11
C VAL A 42 13.49 -4.00 -17.38
N GLU A 43 12.70 -4.34 -18.41
CA GLU A 43 12.51 -3.47 -19.59
C GLU A 43 11.80 -2.18 -19.17
N LEU A 44 12.44 -1.03 -19.36
CA LEU A 44 11.88 0.27 -19.03
C LEU A 44 11.20 0.90 -20.24
N VAL A 45 9.91 1.20 -20.12
CA VAL A 45 9.15 1.98 -21.10
C VAL A 45 8.84 3.34 -20.48
N GLN A 46 9.34 4.39 -21.10
CA GLN A 46 9.07 5.76 -20.65
C GLN A 46 7.64 6.17 -20.96
N GLY A 47 6.91 6.69 -19.96
CA GLY A 47 5.55 7.18 -20.12
C GLY A 47 4.88 7.51 -18.80
N ASP A 48 3.63 7.89 -18.85
CA ASP A 48 2.80 8.22 -17.67
C ASP A 48 1.43 7.51 -17.78
N VAL A 49 0.87 7.07 -16.65
CA VAL A 49 -0.48 6.49 -16.62
C VAL A 49 -1.55 7.47 -17.11
N LEU A 50 -1.27 8.77 -17.11
CA LEU A 50 -2.14 9.82 -17.64
C LEU A 50 -2.03 9.99 -19.16
N ASP A 51 -1.03 9.39 -19.81
CA ASP A 51 -0.90 9.40 -21.27
C ASP A 51 -1.33 8.05 -21.86
N PRO A 52 -2.53 7.95 -22.47
CA PRO A 52 -3.04 6.71 -23.04
C PRO A 52 -2.14 6.08 -24.10
N ALA A 53 -1.38 6.90 -24.85
CA ALA A 53 -0.50 6.39 -25.92
C ALA A 53 0.70 5.65 -25.32
N SER A 54 1.35 6.24 -24.31
CA SER A 54 2.47 5.60 -23.61
C SER A 54 2.04 4.35 -22.83
N VAL A 55 0.85 4.39 -22.22
CA VAL A 55 0.27 3.22 -21.55
C VAL A 55 0.05 2.07 -22.54
N ARG A 56 -0.55 2.35 -23.69
CA ARG A 56 -0.78 1.33 -24.73
C ARG A 56 0.53 0.74 -25.23
N ALA A 57 1.54 1.57 -25.48
CA ALA A 57 2.87 1.09 -25.89
C ALA A 57 3.49 0.16 -24.83
N ALA A 58 3.33 0.48 -23.54
CA ALA A 58 3.86 -0.33 -22.45
C ALA A 58 3.11 -1.67 -22.25
N VAL A 59 1.80 -1.71 -22.49
CA VAL A 59 0.98 -2.92 -22.34
C VAL A 59 1.14 -3.87 -23.53
N LYS A 60 1.46 -3.36 -24.71
CA LYS A 60 1.52 -4.14 -25.96
C LYS A 60 2.39 -5.38 -25.82
N GLY A 61 1.81 -6.55 -26.12
CA GLY A 61 2.49 -7.85 -26.07
C GLY A 61 2.76 -8.39 -24.66
N CYS A 62 2.15 -7.82 -23.63
CA CYS A 62 2.26 -8.34 -22.27
C CYS A 62 1.12 -9.30 -21.94
N ASP A 63 1.45 -10.45 -21.34
CA ASP A 63 0.45 -11.42 -20.86
C ASP A 63 -0.32 -10.89 -19.66
N TYR A 64 0.37 -10.20 -18.75
CA TYR A 64 -0.17 -9.76 -17.47
C TYR A 64 0.09 -8.27 -17.24
N VAL A 65 -0.85 -7.64 -16.54
CA VAL A 65 -0.68 -6.26 -16.05
C VAL A 65 -0.84 -6.24 -14.54
N VAL A 66 0.14 -5.69 -13.82
CA VAL A 66 0.04 -5.36 -12.40
C VAL A 66 0.00 -3.84 -12.26
N HIS A 67 -1.17 -3.33 -11.91
CA HIS A 67 -1.38 -1.89 -11.76
C HIS A 67 -1.19 -1.47 -10.30
N ALA A 68 0.06 -1.09 -9.95
CA ALA A 68 0.45 -0.63 -8.62
C ALA A 68 0.74 0.88 -8.56
N ALA A 69 0.70 1.58 -9.69
CA ALA A 69 0.83 3.03 -9.69
C ALA A 69 -0.34 3.68 -8.95
N ALA A 70 -0.02 4.53 -7.99
CA ALA A 70 -1.00 5.33 -7.26
C ALA A 70 -0.35 6.62 -6.74
N TYR A 71 -1.13 7.68 -6.69
CA TYR A 71 -0.78 8.84 -5.89
C TYR A 71 -1.22 8.57 -4.45
N PHE A 72 -0.24 8.34 -3.58
CA PHE A 72 -0.49 8.05 -2.16
C PHE A 72 0.09 9.17 -1.29
N ARG A 73 -0.80 9.91 -0.64
CA ARG A 73 -0.51 10.90 0.39
C ARG A 73 -1.64 10.87 1.42
N LEU A 74 -1.31 11.22 2.64
CA LEU A 74 -2.30 11.34 3.72
C LEU A 74 -2.92 12.74 3.78
N TRP A 75 -2.46 13.65 2.93
CA TRP A 75 -2.91 15.04 2.88
C TRP A 75 -2.78 15.59 1.45
N GLY A 76 -3.59 16.59 1.11
CA GLY A 76 -3.52 17.28 -0.17
C GLY A 76 -4.88 17.43 -0.87
N PRO A 77 -4.93 18.23 -1.95
CA PRO A 77 -6.15 18.44 -2.72
C PRO A 77 -6.58 17.16 -3.45
N PRO A 78 -7.86 17.01 -3.84
CA PRO A 78 -8.39 15.79 -4.45
C PRO A 78 -7.85 15.51 -5.86
N GLU A 79 -7.47 16.53 -6.63
CA GLU A 79 -7.17 16.39 -8.06
C GLU A 79 -6.04 15.40 -8.38
N PRO A 80 -4.87 15.40 -7.69
CA PRO A 80 -3.82 14.44 -7.99
C PRO A 80 -4.24 12.98 -7.72
N PHE A 81 -5.10 12.77 -6.69
CA PHE A 81 -5.66 11.46 -6.40
C PHE A 81 -6.60 11.01 -7.52
N GLN A 82 -7.49 11.91 -7.96
CA GLN A 82 -8.46 11.62 -9.01
C GLN A 82 -7.75 11.34 -10.33
N ASN A 83 -6.81 12.18 -10.71
CA ASN A 83 -6.06 12.00 -11.95
C ASN A 83 -5.31 10.67 -11.96
N THR A 84 -4.45 10.40 -10.97
CA THR A 84 -3.61 9.20 -10.99
C THR A 84 -4.39 7.93 -10.69
N ASN A 85 -5.23 7.94 -9.63
CA ASN A 85 -5.83 6.71 -9.11
C ASN A 85 -7.13 6.33 -9.83
N VAL A 86 -7.78 7.27 -10.52
CA VAL A 86 -9.02 7.00 -11.27
C VAL A 86 -8.76 7.08 -12.77
N GLU A 87 -8.36 8.23 -13.30
CA GLU A 87 -8.15 8.36 -14.74
C GLU A 87 -6.92 7.56 -15.23
N GLY A 88 -5.81 7.56 -14.46
CA GLY A 88 -4.67 6.67 -14.74
C GLY A 88 -5.07 5.20 -14.75
N THR A 89 -5.89 4.76 -13.77
CA THR A 89 -6.42 3.38 -13.75
C THR A 89 -7.29 3.10 -14.98
N ARG A 90 -8.16 4.03 -15.38
CA ARG A 90 -9.00 3.92 -16.60
C ARG A 90 -8.14 3.71 -17.84
N ASN A 91 -7.07 4.48 -18.00
CA ASN A 91 -6.17 4.37 -19.16
C ASN A 91 -5.49 3.00 -19.21
N VAL A 92 -5.00 2.51 -18.05
CA VAL A 92 -4.34 1.19 -18.00
C VAL A 92 -5.33 0.05 -18.26
N LEU A 93 -6.55 0.12 -17.72
CA LEU A 93 -7.63 -0.85 -17.99
C LEU A 93 -8.02 -0.86 -19.48
N THR A 94 -8.14 0.32 -20.08
CA THR A 94 -8.49 0.47 -21.50
C THR A 94 -7.43 -0.16 -22.39
N ALA A 95 -6.15 0.10 -22.12
CA ALA A 95 -5.05 -0.48 -22.86
C ALA A 95 -4.96 -2.01 -22.66
N ALA A 96 -5.10 -2.47 -21.41
CA ALA A 96 -5.08 -3.89 -21.08
C ALA A 96 -6.18 -4.68 -21.79
N ARG A 97 -7.40 -4.13 -21.86
CA ARG A 97 -8.52 -4.73 -22.61
C ARG A 97 -8.24 -4.76 -24.11
N ALA A 98 -7.75 -3.66 -24.66
CA ALA A 98 -7.47 -3.56 -26.09
C ALA A 98 -6.36 -4.52 -26.58
N GLU A 99 -5.38 -4.76 -25.73
CA GLU A 99 -4.26 -5.70 -26.01
C GLU A 99 -4.59 -7.15 -25.60
N GLY A 100 -5.75 -7.41 -25.01
CA GLY A 100 -6.23 -8.76 -24.66
C GLY A 100 -5.39 -9.45 -23.57
N VAL A 101 -4.95 -8.72 -22.54
CA VAL A 101 -4.12 -9.31 -21.48
C VAL A 101 -4.87 -10.45 -20.77
N GLN A 102 -4.16 -11.48 -20.40
CA GLN A 102 -4.71 -12.69 -19.78
C GLN A 102 -5.17 -12.46 -18.34
N ARG A 103 -4.51 -11.52 -17.61
CA ARG A 103 -4.89 -11.11 -16.26
C ARG A 103 -4.45 -9.68 -15.96
N PHE A 104 -5.34 -8.98 -15.25
CA PHE A 104 -5.09 -7.63 -14.74
C PHE A 104 -5.21 -7.65 -13.22
N ILE A 105 -4.11 -7.38 -12.50
CA ILE A 105 -4.11 -7.25 -11.05
C ILE A 105 -4.17 -5.79 -10.67
N HIS A 106 -5.24 -5.38 -10.00
CA HIS A 106 -5.37 -4.05 -9.42
C HIS A 106 -4.92 -4.04 -7.97
N ILE A 107 -3.92 -3.23 -7.65
CA ILE A 107 -3.50 -3.04 -6.27
C ILE A 107 -4.38 -1.98 -5.63
N SER A 108 -5.26 -2.43 -4.75
CA SER A 108 -6.14 -1.61 -3.91
C SER A 108 -5.67 -1.62 -2.46
N THR A 109 -6.53 -1.22 -1.56
CA THR A 109 -6.23 -1.09 -0.13
C THR A 109 -7.45 -1.44 0.72
N ILE A 110 -7.24 -2.02 1.89
CA ILE A 110 -8.31 -2.33 2.85
C ILE A 110 -9.07 -1.07 3.29
N ILE A 111 -8.43 0.09 3.27
CA ILE A 111 -9.05 1.33 3.76
C ILE A 111 -10.23 1.84 2.93
N VAL A 112 -10.49 1.27 1.75
CA VAL A 112 -11.69 1.58 0.93
C VAL A 112 -13.01 1.26 1.65
N VAL A 113 -12.97 0.37 2.66
CA VAL A 113 -14.16 0.02 3.47
C VAL A 113 -14.39 0.98 4.64
N GLY A 114 -13.41 1.88 4.91
CA GLY A 114 -13.47 2.82 6.03
C GLY A 114 -13.36 2.17 7.42
N PRO A 115 -13.30 2.99 8.48
CA PRO A 115 -13.23 2.50 9.84
C PRO A 115 -14.52 1.80 10.24
N GLN A 116 -14.41 0.62 10.86
CA GLN A 116 -15.53 -0.17 11.33
C GLN A 116 -15.82 0.06 12.81
N LYS A 117 -16.98 -0.38 13.28
CA LYS A 117 -17.30 -0.42 14.72
C LYS A 117 -16.36 -1.40 15.42
N ALA A 118 -16.09 -1.16 16.71
CA ALA A 118 -15.22 -2.01 17.51
C ALA A 118 -15.65 -3.50 17.44
N GLY A 119 -14.67 -4.38 17.21
CA GLY A 119 -14.88 -5.84 17.12
C GLY A 119 -15.41 -6.34 15.78
N VAL A 120 -15.72 -5.47 14.83
CA VAL A 120 -16.14 -5.91 13.47
C VAL A 120 -14.94 -6.37 12.67
N VAL A 121 -15.03 -7.57 12.10
CA VAL A 121 -14.02 -8.15 11.21
C VAL A 121 -14.30 -7.70 9.78
N ILE A 122 -13.28 -7.16 9.13
CA ILE A 122 -13.30 -6.72 7.74
C ILE A 122 -13.07 -7.93 6.84
N THR A 123 -14.01 -8.20 5.96
CA THR A 123 -13.93 -9.21 4.90
C THR A 123 -14.00 -8.54 3.52
N GLU A 124 -13.84 -9.30 2.45
CA GLU A 124 -14.00 -8.81 1.08
C GLU A 124 -15.41 -8.32 0.77
N GLN A 125 -16.43 -8.83 1.49
CA GLN A 125 -17.84 -8.45 1.38
C GLN A 125 -18.17 -7.17 2.16
N THR A 126 -17.26 -6.68 3.01
CA THR A 126 -17.47 -5.42 3.74
C THR A 126 -17.67 -4.28 2.73
N PRO A 127 -18.79 -3.53 2.79
CA PRO A 127 -19.09 -2.47 1.83
C PRO A 127 -18.02 -1.39 1.78
N ARG A 128 -17.73 -0.88 0.59
CA ARG A 128 -16.84 0.28 0.43
C ARG A 128 -17.52 1.53 1.00
N GLN A 129 -16.89 2.10 2.01
CA GLN A 129 -17.36 3.28 2.72
C GLN A 129 -16.17 4.13 3.19
N PRO A 130 -15.35 4.66 2.23
CA PRO A 130 -14.13 5.37 2.58
C PRO A 130 -14.39 6.56 3.48
N TYR A 131 -13.44 6.85 4.36
CA TYR A 131 -13.56 7.97 5.28
C TYR A 131 -13.73 9.30 4.51
N PRO A 132 -14.71 10.16 4.88
CA PRO A 132 -15.12 11.29 4.05
C PRO A 132 -14.04 12.31 3.69
N SER A 133 -13.03 12.50 4.53
CA SER A 133 -11.91 13.42 4.23
C SER A 133 -10.71 12.73 3.57
N ASP A 134 -10.73 11.40 3.42
CA ASP A 134 -9.62 10.65 2.86
C ASP A 134 -9.74 10.55 1.33
N ASN A 135 -9.09 11.47 0.63
CA ASN A 135 -9.08 11.52 -0.83
C ASN A 135 -8.39 10.29 -1.45
N TYR A 136 -7.40 9.70 -0.76
CA TYR A 136 -6.77 8.48 -1.22
C TYR A 136 -7.74 7.31 -1.19
N ALA A 137 -8.37 7.04 -0.03
CA ALA A 137 -9.33 5.94 0.11
C ALA A 137 -10.51 6.09 -0.87
N LYS A 138 -11.03 7.31 -1.08
CA LYS A 138 -12.08 7.60 -2.07
C LYS A 138 -11.65 7.24 -3.48
N SER A 139 -10.51 7.77 -3.94
CA SER A 139 -10.02 7.52 -5.29
C SER A 139 -9.71 6.04 -5.54
N LYS A 140 -9.20 5.31 -4.53
CA LYS A 140 -9.01 3.86 -4.63
C LYS A 140 -10.34 3.10 -4.69
N SER A 141 -11.36 3.54 -3.95
CA SER A 141 -12.71 2.97 -4.01
C SER A 141 -13.34 3.17 -5.40
N GLU A 142 -13.18 4.35 -6.01
CA GLU A 142 -13.63 4.63 -7.38
C GLU A 142 -12.85 3.78 -8.40
N GLY A 143 -11.53 3.62 -8.20
CA GLY A 143 -10.70 2.73 -9.00
C GLY A 143 -11.21 1.28 -8.98
N GLU A 144 -11.61 0.74 -7.82
CA GLU A 144 -12.21 -0.60 -7.74
C GLU A 144 -13.53 -0.70 -8.52
N CYS A 145 -14.37 0.36 -8.52
CA CYS A 145 -15.59 0.38 -9.33
C CYS A 145 -15.26 0.29 -10.82
N LEU A 146 -14.25 1.03 -11.28
CA LEU A 146 -13.80 0.94 -12.67
C LEU A 146 -13.30 -0.48 -13.00
N VAL A 147 -12.48 -1.07 -12.16
CA VAL A 147 -11.97 -2.43 -12.36
C VAL A 147 -13.11 -3.44 -12.50
N GLY A 148 -14.12 -3.37 -11.62
CA GLY A 148 -15.33 -4.20 -11.72
C GLY A 148 -16.07 -4.01 -13.05
N SER A 149 -16.29 -2.76 -13.46
CA SER A 149 -16.94 -2.46 -14.73
C SER A 149 -16.18 -2.98 -15.96
N PHE A 150 -14.84 -2.98 -15.93
CA PHE A 150 -14.04 -3.57 -17.01
C PHE A 150 -14.04 -5.11 -16.96
N ASN A 151 -14.14 -5.70 -15.78
CA ASN A 151 -14.35 -7.15 -15.63
C ASN A 151 -15.65 -7.59 -16.31
N ASP A 152 -16.74 -6.86 -16.07
CA ASP A 152 -18.05 -7.12 -16.70
C ASP A 152 -18.00 -6.96 -18.23
N GLN A 153 -17.03 -6.19 -18.75
CA GLN A 153 -16.77 -6.01 -20.17
C GLN A 153 -15.74 -7.02 -20.73
N GLY A 154 -15.40 -8.06 -19.97
CA GLY A 154 -14.57 -9.17 -20.39
C GLY A 154 -13.04 -9.02 -20.18
N LEU A 155 -12.57 -7.98 -19.47
CA LEU A 155 -11.17 -7.94 -19.04
C LEU A 155 -10.99 -8.80 -17.79
N PRO A 156 -10.15 -9.85 -17.78
CA PRO A 156 -9.94 -10.71 -16.61
C PRO A 156 -9.23 -9.96 -15.47
N THR A 157 -9.98 -9.39 -14.54
CA THR A 157 -9.43 -8.57 -13.45
C THR A 157 -9.47 -9.28 -12.10
N ILE A 158 -8.51 -8.94 -11.23
CA ILE A 158 -8.45 -9.34 -9.82
C ILE A 158 -8.06 -8.12 -9.01
N ILE A 159 -8.69 -7.92 -7.85
CA ILE A 159 -8.39 -6.82 -6.94
C ILE A 159 -7.71 -7.39 -5.69
N LEU A 160 -6.54 -6.84 -5.35
CA LEU A 160 -5.88 -7.10 -4.08
C LEU A 160 -6.00 -5.88 -3.18
N ARG A 161 -6.75 -5.98 -2.09
CA ARG A 161 -6.82 -4.98 -1.02
C ARG A 161 -5.70 -5.22 -0.03
N LEU A 162 -4.63 -4.44 -0.15
CA LEU A 162 -3.48 -4.59 0.74
C LEU A 162 -3.70 -3.86 2.07
N GLY A 163 -3.18 -4.44 3.13
CA GLY A 163 -3.02 -3.79 4.43
C GLY A 163 -2.00 -2.66 4.41
N ALA A 164 -1.70 -2.12 5.58
CA ALA A 164 -0.72 -1.07 5.74
C ALA A 164 0.69 -1.62 5.48
N LEU A 165 1.23 -1.33 4.30
CA LEU A 165 2.52 -1.87 3.84
C LEU A 165 3.68 -1.38 4.72
N TYR A 166 4.56 -2.32 5.09
CA TYR A 166 5.85 -2.04 5.73
C TYR A 166 6.92 -3.00 5.19
N GLY A 167 8.19 -2.63 5.36
CA GLY A 167 9.30 -3.47 4.91
C GLY A 167 10.46 -2.67 4.32
N PRO A 168 11.47 -3.35 3.74
CA PRO A 168 12.60 -2.73 3.06
C PRO A 168 12.16 -1.74 1.97
N TYR A 169 12.93 -0.64 1.82
CA TYR A 169 12.70 0.45 0.86
C TYR A 169 11.51 1.36 1.15
N GLY A 170 10.81 1.20 2.28
CA GLY A 170 9.72 2.06 2.69
C GLY A 170 10.21 3.23 3.55
N HIS A 171 9.72 4.47 3.25
CA HIS A 171 10.04 5.70 3.99
C HIS A 171 8.80 6.53 4.33
N TYR A 172 7.60 5.98 4.12
CA TYR A 172 6.36 6.72 4.30
C TYR A 172 5.33 5.90 5.08
N ALA A 173 4.30 6.55 5.59
CA ALA A 173 3.19 5.94 6.33
C ALA A 173 3.67 4.99 7.44
N PHE A 174 3.41 3.68 7.33
CA PHE A 174 3.72 2.72 8.39
C PHE A 174 5.22 2.68 8.72
N ASN A 175 6.10 2.63 7.73
CA ASN A 175 7.55 2.62 7.95
C ASN A 175 8.00 3.86 8.74
N ARG A 176 7.53 5.05 8.33
CA ARG A 176 7.85 6.28 9.03
C ARG A 176 7.35 6.27 10.47
N LEU A 177 6.06 5.98 10.67
CA LEU A 177 5.42 6.08 11.99
C LEU A 177 5.91 5.05 13.01
N PHE A 178 6.25 3.84 12.57
CA PHE A 178 6.62 2.76 13.48
C PHE A 178 8.13 2.51 13.57
N PHE A 179 8.87 2.73 12.49
CA PHE A 179 10.30 2.45 12.43
C PHE A 179 11.14 3.72 12.46
N GLU A 180 11.01 4.63 11.48
CA GLU A 180 11.89 5.78 11.39
C GLU A 180 11.77 6.74 12.58
N GLU A 181 10.55 7.09 13.00
CA GLU A 181 10.33 7.95 14.17
C GLU A 181 10.91 7.34 15.42
N PHE A 182 10.71 6.04 15.62
CA PHE A 182 11.29 5.32 16.75
C PHE A 182 12.82 5.31 16.70
N LEU A 183 13.42 5.11 15.54
CA LEU A 183 14.87 5.13 15.36
C LEU A 183 15.48 6.52 15.60
N HIS A 184 14.71 7.59 15.29
CA HIS A 184 15.06 8.97 15.63
C HIS A 184 14.73 9.38 17.09
N ASN A 185 14.42 8.41 17.96
CA ASN A 185 14.03 8.61 19.35
C ASN A 185 12.70 9.36 19.56
N TRP A 186 11.86 9.43 18.56
CA TRP A 186 10.50 9.93 18.70
C TRP A 186 9.60 8.84 19.31
N ARG A 187 9.33 8.97 20.61
CA ARG A 187 8.71 7.92 21.42
C ARG A 187 7.34 8.33 21.91
N VAL A 188 6.44 8.56 20.97
CA VAL A 188 5.04 8.87 21.26
C VAL A 188 4.18 7.63 21.05
N GLU A 189 3.26 7.40 21.96
CA GLU A 189 2.17 6.42 21.82
C GLU A 189 0.85 7.15 22.04
N VAL A 190 -0.12 6.92 21.17
CA VAL A 190 -1.43 7.56 21.29
C VAL A 190 -2.41 6.57 21.89
N HIS A 191 -3.23 7.03 22.85
CA HIS A 191 -4.32 6.27 23.47
C HIS A 191 -3.86 4.89 23.99
N HIS A 192 -2.67 4.85 24.62
CA HIS A 192 -2.02 3.64 25.13
C HIS A 192 -1.78 2.54 24.09
N GLY A 193 -1.72 2.87 22.79
CA GLY A 193 -1.46 1.94 21.70
C GLY A 193 -2.46 0.77 21.63
N ARG A 194 -3.69 0.94 22.13
CA ARG A 194 -4.64 -0.16 22.27
C ARG A 194 -5.33 -0.57 20.98
N HIS A 195 -5.41 0.37 20.01
CA HIS A 195 -6.11 0.09 18.76
C HIS A 195 -5.34 -0.91 17.88
N ILE A 196 -6.11 -1.65 17.10
CA ILE A 196 -5.62 -2.73 16.26
C ILE A 196 -5.29 -2.19 14.86
N ILE A 197 -4.12 -2.55 14.36
CA ILE A 197 -3.63 -2.22 13.03
C ILE A 197 -3.62 -3.46 12.15
N PHE A 198 -3.51 -3.23 10.85
CA PHE A 198 -3.55 -4.21 9.78
C PHE A 198 -2.26 -4.18 8.93
N PRO A 199 -1.09 -4.51 9.52
CA PRO A 199 0.18 -4.46 8.81
C PRO A 199 0.17 -5.45 7.65
N CYS A 200 0.95 -5.15 6.62
CA CYS A 200 1.20 -6.07 5.50
C CYS A 200 2.68 -5.98 5.11
N TYR A 201 3.42 -7.06 5.29
CA TYR A 201 4.81 -7.11 4.91
C TYR A 201 4.94 -7.06 3.39
N VAL A 202 5.73 -6.11 2.87
CA VAL A 202 5.78 -5.79 1.44
C VAL A 202 6.20 -6.97 0.56
N VAL A 203 7.09 -7.84 1.06
CA VAL A 203 7.50 -9.04 0.32
C VAL A 203 6.36 -10.07 0.25
N ASP A 204 5.54 -10.17 1.29
CA ASP A 204 4.35 -11.05 1.26
C ASP A 204 3.27 -10.49 0.34
N ALA A 205 3.15 -9.16 0.24
CA ALA A 205 2.32 -8.54 -0.79
C ALA A 205 2.80 -8.91 -2.20
N ALA A 206 4.11 -8.91 -2.46
CA ALA A 206 4.67 -9.35 -3.75
C ALA A 206 4.36 -10.83 -4.05
N LYS A 207 4.49 -11.71 -3.05
CA LYS A 207 4.10 -13.13 -3.17
C LYS A 207 2.61 -13.30 -3.45
N ALA A 208 1.75 -12.52 -2.77
CA ALA A 208 0.31 -12.55 -3.00
C ALA A 208 -0.07 -12.08 -4.41
N ILE A 209 0.65 -11.09 -4.97
CA ILE A 209 0.47 -10.64 -6.35
C ILE A 209 0.82 -11.79 -7.33
N GLU A 210 1.94 -12.46 -7.14
CA GLU A 210 2.31 -13.63 -7.95
C GLU A 210 1.27 -14.77 -7.82
N ALA A 211 0.84 -15.06 -6.60
CA ALA A 211 -0.19 -16.08 -6.35
C ALA A 211 -1.52 -15.71 -7.06
N ALA A 212 -1.91 -14.43 -7.06
CA ALA A 212 -3.10 -13.97 -7.78
C ALA A 212 -2.93 -14.12 -9.30
N LEU A 213 -1.74 -13.86 -9.86
CA LEU A 213 -1.44 -14.11 -11.27
C LEU A 213 -1.60 -15.59 -11.64
N LYS A 214 -1.19 -16.51 -10.75
CA LYS A 214 -1.22 -17.96 -11.01
C LYS A 214 -2.57 -18.63 -10.70
N ARG A 215 -3.22 -18.22 -9.61
CA ARG A 215 -4.36 -18.96 -9.01
C ARG A 215 -5.60 -18.13 -8.76
N GLY A 216 -5.48 -16.78 -8.77
CA GLY A 216 -6.60 -15.90 -8.44
C GLY A 216 -7.78 -16.11 -9.39
N HIS A 217 -9.00 -16.07 -8.86
CA HIS A 217 -10.20 -16.16 -9.64
C HIS A 217 -10.57 -14.79 -10.23
N VAL A 218 -10.92 -14.79 -11.50
CA VAL A 218 -11.30 -13.57 -12.23
C VAL A 218 -12.56 -12.95 -11.60
N GLY A 219 -12.55 -11.63 -11.46
CA GLY A 219 -13.63 -10.87 -10.83
C GLY A 219 -13.56 -10.80 -9.31
N GLU A 220 -12.63 -11.54 -8.67
CA GLU A 220 -12.57 -11.63 -7.22
C GLU A 220 -11.72 -10.54 -6.57
N ILE A 221 -12.08 -10.26 -5.32
CA ILE A 221 -11.34 -9.37 -4.42
C ILE A 221 -10.69 -10.25 -3.35
N TYR A 222 -9.45 -9.93 -2.97
CA TYR A 222 -8.74 -10.59 -1.88
C TYR A 222 -8.15 -9.56 -0.91
N ASN A 223 -8.41 -9.73 0.38
CA ASN A 223 -7.71 -9.00 1.43
C ASN A 223 -6.34 -9.64 1.66
N ILE A 224 -5.29 -8.83 1.68
CA ILE A 224 -3.91 -9.25 1.90
C ILE A 224 -3.33 -8.43 3.05
N SER A 225 -3.15 -9.07 4.18
CA SER A 225 -2.62 -8.46 5.41
C SER A 225 -1.94 -9.52 6.25
N ASP A 226 -1.02 -9.09 7.10
CA ASP A 226 -0.50 -9.91 8.19
C ASP A 226 -1.58 -10.05 9.28
N GLN A 227 -1.26 -10.79 10.35
CA GLN A 227 -2.13 -10.84 11.51
C GLN A 227 -2.36 -9.44 12.09
N SER A 228 -3.61 -9.06 12.30
CA SER A 228 -3.97 -7.82 12.96
C SER A 228 -3.46 -7.80 14.41
N ILE A 229 -2.72 -6.77 14.78
CA ILE A 229 -2.09 -6.63 16.11
C ILE A 229 -2.33 -5.21 16.66
N SER A 230 -2.19 -5.00 17.99
CA SER A 230 -2.30 -3.66 18.55
C SER A 230 -1.04 -2.82 18.24
N HIS A 231 -1.21 -1.48 18.19
CA HIS A 231 -0.07 -0.56 18.13
C HIS A 231 0.97 -0.85 19.21
N ARG A 232 0.51 -1.12 20.45
CA ARG A 232 1.39 -1.47 21.59
C ARG A 232 2.19 -2.73 21.31
N THR A 233 1.56 -3.77 20.75
CA THR A 233 2.26 -5.02 20.40
C THR A 233 3.30 -4.77 19.33
N ALA A 234 2.98 -4.04 18.26
CA ALA A 234 3.91 -3.66 17.20
C ALA A 234 5.10 -2.87 17.77
N ASN A 235 4.82 -1.85 18.58
CA ASN A 235 5.82 -1.04 19.25
C ASN A 235 6.75 -1.86 20.15
N SER A 236 6.20 -2.82 20.89
CA SER A 236 6.98 -3.70 21.78
C SER A 236 7.91 -4.63 20.98
N ILE A 237 7.41 -5.21 19.89
CA ILE A 237 8.21 -6.06 19.00
C ILE A 237 9.39 -5.27 18.40
N ILE A 238 9.10 -4.11 17.81
CA ILE A 238 10.12 -3.25 17.19
C ILE A 238 11.17 -2.81 18.23
N SER A 239 10.75 -2.38 19.42
CA SER A 239 11.68 -1.95 20.48
C SER A 239 12.60 -3.08 20.93
N ARG A 240 12.06 -4.29 21.08
CA ARG A 240 12.85 -5.48 21.46
C ARG A 240 13.86 -5.86 20.39
N LEU A 241 13.44 -5.87 19.12
CA LEU A 241 14.33 -6.20 18.00
C LEU A 241 15.44 -5.16 17.79
N ALA A 242 15.17 -3.90 18.10
CA ALA A 242 16.16 -2.83 18.06
C ALA A 242 17.02 -2.75 19.31
N GLY A 243 16.84 -3.62 20.32
CA GLY A 243 17.57 -3.56 21.58
C GLY A 243 17.33 -2.28 22.39
N ARG A 244 16.19 -1.60 22.19
CA ARG A 244 15.87 -0.31 22.80
C ARG A 244 14.70 -0.43 23.78
N SER A 245 14.67 0.51 24.76
CA SER A 245 13.56 0.60 25.71
C SER A 245 12.20 0.80 25.01
N ASN A 246 11.18 0.09 25.46
CA ASN A 246 9.80 0.25 24.97
C ASN A 246 9.03 1.42 25.65
N TRP A 247 9.72 2.24 26.47
CA TRP A 247 9.08 3.39 27.09
C TRP A 247 8.63 4.41 26.05
N ARG A 248 7.38 4.89 26.16
CA ARG A 248 6.78 5.90 25.31
C ARG A 248 5.94 6.88 26.12
N ILE A 249 5.89 8.12 25.67
CA ILE A 249 4.98 9.14 26.19
C ILE A 249 3.58 8.84 25.66
N ASN A 250 2.64 8.54 26.54
CA ASN A 250 1.25 8.35 26.13
C ASN A 250 0.56 9.70 25.98
N VAL A 251 0.03 9.95 24.78
CA VAL A 251 -0.72 11.17 24.46
C VAL A 251 -2.20 10.81 24.36
N PRO A 252 -3.08 11.46 25.16
CA PRO A 252 -4.52 11.23 25.05
C PRO A 252 -5.07 11.77 23.72
N ARG A 253 -6.15 11.13 23.21
CA ARG A 253 -6.74 11.46 21.90
C ARG A 253 -7.04 12.95 21.73
N TRP A 254 -7.63 13.59 22.73
CA TRP A 254 -8.02 15.00 22.65
C TRP A 254 -6.81 15.92 22.43
N LEU A 255 -5.69 15.66 23.11
CA LEU A 255 -4.47 16.45 23.00
C LEU A 255 -3.82 16.23 21.62
N MET A 256 -3.78 14.97 21.14
CA MET A 256 -3.27 14.66 19.81
C MET A 256 -4.08 15.37 18.71
N LEU A 257 -5.41 15.40 18.84
CA LEU A 257 -6.26 16.09 17.86
C LEU A 257 -6.08 17.62 17.87
N GLN A 258 -5.79 18.24 19.02
CA GLN A 258 -5.44 19.67 19.05
C GLN A 258 -4.07 19.93 18.37
N PHE A 259 -3.09 19.07 18.64
CA PHE A 259 -1.79 19.14 17.99
C PHE A 259 -1.90 19.01 16.47
N VAL A 260 -2.67 18.05 15.97
CA VAL A 260 -2.94 17.86 14.55
C VAL A 260 -3.55 19.12 13.91
N LYS A 261 -4.52 19.78 14.57
CA LYS A 261 -5.10 21.04 14.05
C LYS A 261 -4.05 22.14 13.85
N ILE A 262 -3.11 22.26 14.81
CA ILE A 262 -2.02 23.24 14.71
C ILE A 262 -1.12 22.89 13.53
N LEU A 263 -0.75 21.61 13.38
CA LEU A 263 0.08 21.16 12.26
C LEU A 263 -0.61 21.40 10.91
N GLU A 264 -1.92 21.17 10.79
CA GLU A 264 -2.67 21.44 9.56
C GLU A 264 -2.76 22.93 9.24
N LEU A 265 -2.89 23.79 10.26
CA LEU A 265 -2.85 25.23 10.06
C LEU A 265 -1.47 25.68 9.51
N ILE A 266 -0.39 25.15 10.06
CA ILE A 266 0.97 25.39 9.55
C ILE A 266 1.10 24.87 8.12
N ALA A 267 0.60 23.67 7.83
CA ALA A 267 0.62 23.05 6.51
C ALA A 267 -0.17 23.87 5.47
N TYR A 268 -1.28 24.47 5.88
CA TYR A 268 -2.08 25.35 5.00
C TYR A 268 -1.26 26.53 4.47
N PHE A 269 -0.44 27.17 5.32
CA PHE A 269 0.43 28.27 4.94
C PHE A 269 1.71 27.81 4.23
N SER A 270 2.35 26.76 4.72
CA SER A 270 3.61 26.26 4.16
C SER A 270 3.45 25.47 2.86
N LYS A 271 2.22 24.99 2.57
CA LYS A 271 1.90 24.09 1.44
C LYS A 271 2.63 22.75 1.47
N HIS A 272 3.17 22.36 2.63
CA HIS A 272 3.81 21.07 2.84
C HIS A 272 2.90 20.16 3.67
N GLU A 273 2.96 18.84 3.40
CA GLU A 273 2.21 17.84 4.16
C GLU A 273 2.56 17.93 5.64
N PRO A 274 1.56 18.00 6.55
CA PRO A 274 1.84 18.05 7.98
C PRO A 274 2.45 16.74 8.47
N PHE A 275 3.23 16.80 9.53
CA PHE A 275 3.89 15.62 10.11
C PHE A 275 2.88 14.54 10.54
N TYR A 276 1.77 14.95 11.16
CA TYR A 276 0.61 14.11 11.46
C TYR A 276 -0.64 14.74 10.83
N PRO A 277 -1.06 14.35 9.62
CA PRO A 277 -2.30 14.85 9.03
C PRO A 277 -3.53 14.24 9.73
N ARG A 278 -4.63 14.99 9.74
CA ARG A 278 -5.90 14.54 10.33
C ARG A 278 -6.41 13.25 9.72
N ASN A 279 -6.11 12.98 8.48
CA ASN A 279 -6.49 11.74 7.80
C ASN A 279 -5.82 10.48 8.39
N LEU A 280 -4.88 10.62 9.33
CA LEU A 280 -4.41 9.51 10.16
C LEU A 280 -5.39 9.11 11.27
N GLU A 281 -6.37 9.98 11.62
CA GLU A 281 -7.32 9.73 12.70
C GLU A 281 -8.03 8.36 12.58
N PRO A 282 -8.61 7.97 11.42
CA PRO A 282 -9.27 6.68 11.27
C PRO A 282 -8.32 5.50 11.43
N TYR A 283 -7.03 5.65 11.15
CA TYR A 283 -6.04 4.57 11.26
C TYR A 283 -5.49 4.40 12.68
N VAL A 284 -5.49 5.47 13.46
CA VAL A 284 -4.89 5.50 14.80
C VAL A 284 -5.93 5.22 15.90
N PHE A 285 -7.20 5.59 15.69
CA PHE A 285 -8.23 5.56 16.72
C PHE A 285 -9.36 4.56 16.48
N HIS A 286 -9.22 3.69 15.48
CA HIS A 286 -10.17 2.60 15.22
C HIS A 286 -9.44 1.28 15.10
N ASP A 287 -10.19 0.20 15.30
CA ASP A 287 -9.67 -1.15 15.15
C ASP A 287 -9.85 -1.63 13.71
N TRP A 288 -8.78 -2.16 13.14
CA TRP A 288 -8.74 -2.73 11.82
C TRP A 288 -8.47 -4.24 11.92
N ILE A 289 -9.52 -5.02 12.18
CA ILE A 289 -9.43 -6.47 12.26
C ILE A 289 -9.76 -7.03 10.87
N VAL A 290 -8.78 -7.60 10.21
CA VAL A 290 -8.89 -8.04 8.81
C VAL A 290 -8.88 -9.56 8.73
N ASP A 291 -9.83 -10.11 8.00
CA ASP A 291 -9.86 -11.52 7.61
C ASP A 291 -9.22 -11.68 6.22
N CYS A 292 -8.22 -12.56 6.14
CA CYS A 292 -7.53 -12.95 4.92
C CYS A 292 -7.76 -14.43 4.57
N SER A 293 -8.72 -15.11 5.20
CA SER A 293 -8.98 -16.54 5.03
C SER A 293 -9.25 -16.94 3.58
N LYS A 294 -9.91 -16.05 2.81
CA LYS A 294 -10.12 -16.26 1.37
C LYS A 294 -8.81 -16.31 0.60
N ALA A 295 -7.91 -15.36 0.82
CA ALA A 295 -6.59 -15.37 0.18
C ALA A 295 -5.76 -16.58 0.62
N GLN A 296 -5.83 -16.97 1.90
CA GLN A 296 -5.15 -18.17 2.40
C GLN A 296 -5.64 -19.44 1.69
N LYS A 297 -6.95 -19.58 1.50
CA LYS A 297 -7.55 -20.75 0.86
C LYS A 297 -7.31 -20.79 -0.65
N GLU A 298 -7.56 -19.69 -1.35
CA GLU A 298 -7.61 -19.67 -2.82
C GLU A 298 -6.27 -19.33 -3.46
N LEU A 299 -5.49 -18.45 -2.83
CA LEU A 299 -4.16 -18.07 -3.31
C LEU A 299 -3.03 -18.85 -2.62
N LEU A 300 -3.32 -19.63 -1.58
CA LEU A 300 -2.34 -20.25 -0.68
C LEU A 300 -1.44 -19.18 -0.02
N PHE A 301 -2.01 -18.01 0.23
CA PHE A 301 -1.30 -16.90 0.87
C PHE A 301 -0.96 -17.26 2.31
N THR A 302 0.32 -17.18 2.65
CA THR A 302 0.81 -17.40 4.03
C THR A 302 1.59 -16.16 4.44
N PRO A 303 0.98 -15.26 5.25
CA PRO A 303 1.67 -14.06 5.71
C PRO A 303 2.79 -14.43 6.68
N SER A 304 3.90 -13.71 6.62
CA SER A 304 4.92 -13.74 7.65
C SER A 304 4.33 -13.21 8.97
N ASN A 305 4.85 -13.66 10.11
CA ASN A 305 4.48 -12.99 11.35
C ASN A 305 5.15 -11.61 11.43
N PHE A 306 4.51 -10.68 12.13
CA PHE A 306 5.01 -9.30 12.25
C PHE A 306 6.43 -9.21 12.82
N HIS A 307 6.82 -10.12 13.70
CA HIS A 307 8.17 -10.17 14.28
C HIS A 307 9.24 -10.37 13.19
N GLU A 308 9.02 -11.31 12.28
CA GLU A 308 9.97 -11.60 11.20
C GLU A 308 10.02 -10.46 10.17
N GLY A 309 8.88 -9.92 9.75
CA GLY A 309 8.83 -8.76 8.85
C GLY A 309 9.49 -7.53 9.46
N ALA A 310 9.23 -7.26 10.76
CA ALA A 310 9.85 -6.15 11.47
C ALA A 310 11.38 -6.34 11.61
N ARG A 311 11.86 -7.56 11.88
CA ARG A 311 13.29 -7.87 11.92
C ARG A 311 13.96 -7.53 10.60
N ARG A 312 13.43 -8.03 9.47
CA ARG A 312 13.99 -7.76 8.14
C ARG A 312 13.93 -6.27 7.78
N THR A 313 12.90 -5.58 8.21
CA THR A 313 12.78 -4.12 8.03
C THR A 313 13.88 -3.38 8.78
N LEU A 314 14.13 -3.74 10.05
CA LEU A 314 15.21 -3.16 10.85
C LEU A 314 16.59 -3.50 10.29
N ASP A 315 16.80 -4.73 9.80
CA ASP A 315 18.05 -5.12 9.15
C ASP A 315 18.32 -4.26 7.90
N TRP A 316 17.28 -3.97 7.13
CA TRP A 316 17.41 -3.03 6.01
C TRP A 316 17.75 -1.61 6.47
N TYR A 317 17.10 -1.08 7.52
CA TYR A 317 17.45 0.24 8.06
C TYR A 317 18.92 0.29 8.54
N ARG A 318 19.43 -0.80 9.16
CA ARG A 318 20.85 -0.91 9.50
C ARG A 318 21.76 -0.83 8.26
N SER A 319 21.39 -1.53 7.19
CA SER A 319 22.20 -1.57 5.96
C SER A 319 22.32 -0.21 5.27
N ILE A 320 21.36 0.70 5.49
CA ILE A 320 21.38 2.07 4.96
C ILE A 320 21.84 3.12 5.99
N GLY A 321 22.45 2.68 7.11
CA GLY A 321 23.15 3.55 8.05
C GLY A 321 22.32 4.06 9.24
N TYR A 322 21.10 3.55 9.46
CA TYR A 322 20.39 3.86 10.70
C TYR A 322 21.03 3.12 11.89
N ASN A 323 21.17 3.82 12.99
CA ASN A 323 21.60 3.20 14.25
C ASN A 323 20.41 2.44 14.88
N VAL A 324 20.39 1.15 14.67
CA VAL A 324 19.33 0.24 15.13
C VAL A 324 19.86 -0.67 16.23
#